data_1724a77888c37086f7fa6eb858fceaf9
#
_entry.id   1724a77888c37086f7fa6eb858fceaf9
#
_cell.length_a   1.000
_cell.length_b   1.000
_cell.length_c   1.000
_cell.angle_alpha   90.00
_cell.angle_beta   90.00
_cell.angle_gamma   90.00
#
_symmetry.space_group_name_H-M   'P 1'
#
loop_
_entity.id
_entity.type
_entity.pdbx_description
1 polymer ?
#
loop_
_entity_poly.entity_id
_entity_poly.type
_entity_poly.pdbx_seq_one_letter_code
_entity_poly.pdbx_strand_id
1 'polypeptide(L)'
;MKKLIALFAVSTLASTSAIAGIALSGTASVSYDDNGSLASATTHDADLTITGTSGGTTLTASYDMEGASLATTAVDMTTTIGPISVTADMHDVDETNLNDGDGDPLADSNDQSVSISLDAPVGDVTIGLDDSGDLTASGTFAGVSVSVTMGDTDSTTASASIAGMDIAVTNEAGSTTWTVATTVGGVDITLDSENDVSATIGLTGNELTVTHTASRAYKAATATKYDTAAADAFTTVAVSRDLTSGATLSATYSSADDSLTLKAAVTF
;
A
#
# COMPACT_ATOMS: atom_id res chain seq x y z
N MET A 1 -6.00 19.77 -24.61
CA MET A 1 -4.93 20.62 -24.07
C MET A 1 -5.40 21.82 -23.23
N LYS A 2 -6.60 22.38 -23.40
CA LYS A 2 -7.04 23.56 -22.59
C LYS A 2 -7.61 23.21 -21.20
N LYS A 3 -7.93 21.94 -20.90
CA LYS A 3 -8.45 21.50 -19.60
C LYS A 3 -7.39 21.08 -18.58
N LEU A 4 -6.18 20.76 -19.03
CA LEU A 4 -5.04 20.41 -18.15
C LEU A 4 -4.45 21.62 -17.40
N ILE A 5 -4.66 22.84 -17.90
CA ILE A 5 -4.05 24.06 -17.35
C ILE A 5 -4.82 24.59 -16.11
N ALA A 6 -6.09 24.23 -15.96
CA ALA A 6 -6.91 24.76 -14.86
C ALA A 6 -6.67 24.08 -13.51
N LEU A 7 -6.03 22.93 -13.48
CA LEU A 7 -5.84 22.14 -12.25
C LEU A 7 -4.56 22.50 -11.47
N PHE A 8 -3.60 23.16 -12.10
CA PHE A 8 -2.37 23.60 -11.43
C PHE A 8 -2.56 24.79 -10.46
N ALA A 9 -3.76 25.34 -10.36
CA ALA A 9 -4.01 26.54 -9.54
C ALA A 9 -4.46 26.25 -8.09
N VAL A 10 -4.67 24.98 -7.70
CA VAL A 10 -5.20 24.64 -6.37
C VAL A 10 -4.13 24.26 -5.34
N SER A 11 -2.88 24.21 -5.74
CA SER A 11 -1.81 23.57 -4.95
C SER A 11 -1.09 24.41 -3.89
N THR A 12 -1.67 25.49 -3.37
CA THR A 12 -0.97 26.31 -2.35
C THR A 12 -1.73 26.47 -1.04
N LEU A 13 -2.53 25.51 -0.65
CA LEU A 13 -3.05 25.43 0.72
C LEU A 13 -2.29 24.37 1.53
N ALA A 14 -0.96 24.38 1.48
CA ALA A 14 -0.15 23.77 2.50
C ALA A 14 -0.25 24.64 3.76
N SER A 15 -1.41 24.65 4.40
CA SER A 15 -1.53 25.21 5.73
C SER A 15 -1.32 24.06 6.73
N THR A 16 -0.09 23.88 7.17
CA THR A 16 0.18 23.28 8.48
C THR A 16 -0.39 24.20 9.55
N SER A 17 -1.70 24.36 9.61
CA SER A 17 -2.34 24.88 10.80
C SER A 17 -2.39 23.75 11.83
N ALA A 18 -1.26 23.52 12.48
CA ALA A 18 -1.22 22.77 13.73
C ALA A 18 -2.00 23.59 14.77
N ILE A 19 -3.30 23.40 14.82
CA ILE A 19 -4.03 23.64 16.07
C ILE A 19 -3.47 22.56 17.01
N ALA A 20 -2.94 22.95 18.17
CA ALA A 20 -2.24 22.04 19.08
C ALA A 20 -2.90 20.64 19.12
N GLY A 21 -2.20 19.64 18.59
CA GLY A 21 -2.64 18.25 18.56
C GLY A 21 -3.45 17.81 17.34
N ILE A 22 -3.72 18.63 16.32
CA ILE A 22 -4.41 18.24 15.09
C ILE A 22 -3.54 18.61 13.88
N ALA A 23 -3.28 17.61 13.03
CA ALA A 23 -2.63 17.79 11.73
C ALA A 23 -3.61 17.41 10.61
N LEU A 24 -3.52 18.17 9.51
CA LEU A 24 -4.23 17.88 8.26
C LEU A 24 -3.18 17.58 7.19
N SER A 25 -3.39 16.50 6.46
CA SER A 25 -2.59 16.14 5.29
C SER A 25 -3.51 15.59 4.21
N GLY A 26 -3.04 15.53 2.98
CA GLY A 26 -3.84 14.97 1.91
C GLY A 26 -3.07 14.86 0.61
N THR A 27 -3.70 14.21 -0.35
CA THR A 27 -3.21 14.08 -1.72
C THR A 27 -4.28 14.53 -2.69
N ALA A 28 -3.86 15.06 -3.83
CA ALA A 28 -4.74 15.32 -4.95
C ALA A 28 -4.02 14.98 -6.26
N SER A 29 -4.67 14.26 -7.13
CA SER A 29 -4.09 13.87 -8.41
C SER A 29 -5.08 13.94 -9.57
N VAL A 30 -4.52 14.11 -10.77
CA VAL A 30 -5.22 13.95 -12.05
C VAL A 30 -4.38 13.07 -12.94
N SER A 31 -5.00 12.11 -13.57
CA SER A 31 -4.36 11.28 -14.57
C SER A 31 -5.12 11.29 -15.89
N TYR A 32 -4.39 11.15 -16.97
CA TYR A 32 -4.87 10.88 -18.30
C TYR A 32 -4.26 9.56 -18.77
N ASP A 33 -5.10 8.66 -19.25
CA ASP A 33 -4.71 7.39 -19.85
C ASP A 33 -5.22 7.35 -21.29
N ASP A 34 -4.37 7.02 -22.23
CA ASP A 34 -4.76 6.86 -23.63
C ASP A 34 -5.41 5.49 -23.89
N ASN A 35 -5.34 4.56 -22.91
CA ASN A 35 -5.92 3.22 -22.94
C ASN A 35 -5.51 2.39 -24.19
N GLY A 36 -4.37 2.71 -24.81
CA GLY A 36 -3.90 2.00 -26.01
C GLY A 36 -4.91 2.03 -27.15
N SER A 37 -5.52 0.88 -27.43
CA SER A 37 -6.52 0.73 -28.52
C SER A 37 -7.95 1.09 -28.10
N LEU A 38 -8.22 1.40 -26.84
CA LEU A 38 -9.53 1.76 -26.30
C LEU A 38 -9.71 3.30 -26.25
N ALA A 39 -10.88 3.75 -25.81
CA ALA A 39 -11.12 5.17 -25.62
C ALA A 39 -10.31 5.70 -24.43
N SER A 40 -9.63 6.84 -24.62
CA SER A 40 -8.87 7.49 -23.56
C SER A 40 -9.74 7.93 -22.39
N ALA A 41 -9.20 7.88 -21.19
CA ALA A 41 -9.86 8.27 -19.95
C ALA A 41 -9.09 9.37 -19.21
N THR A 42 -9.82 10.17 -18.45
CA THR A 42 -9.23 11.11 -17.47
C THR A 42 -9.85 10.81 -16.12
N THR A 43 -9.01 10.59 -15.11
CA THR A 43 -9.44 10.37 -13.73
C THR A 43 -8.88 11.46 -12.82
N HIS A 44 -9.53 11.67 -11.72
CA HIS A 44 -9.06 12.52 -10.63
C HIS A 44 -9.26 11.78 -9.31
N ASP A 45 -8.47 12.13 -8.35
CA ASP A 45 -8.42 11.48 -7.05
C ASP A 45 -8.02 12.52 -6.01
N ALA A 46 -8.68 12.54 -4.86
CA ALA A 46 -8.38 13.49 -3.80
C ALA A 46 -8.71 12.90 -2.43
N ASP A 47 -7.69 12.82 -1.58
CA ASP A 47 -7.78 12.28 -0.23
C ASP A 47 -7.47 13.35 0.82
N LEU A 48 -8.12 13.24 1.97
CA LEU A 48 -7.85 14.06 3.14
C LEU A 48 -7.64 13.15 4.35
N THR A 49 -6.58 13.41 5.11
CA THR A 49 -6.32 12.75 6.39
C THR A 49 -6.29 13.77 7.51
N ILE A 50 -7.02 13.50 8.58
CA ILE A 50 -7.04 14.29 9.81
C ILE A 50 -6.43 13.44 10.93
N THR A 51 -5.34 13.90 11.52
CA THR A 51 -4.69 13.22 12.65
C THR A 51 -4.77 14.10 13.89
N GLY A 52 -5.35 13.54 14.96
CA GLY A 52 -5.38 14.15 16.29
C GLY A 52 -4.48 13.41 17.27
N THR A 53 -3.65 14.11 18.04
CA THR A 53 -2.76 13.50 19.03
C THR A 53 -2.98 14.12 20.40
N SER A 54 -3.13 13.29 21.44
CA SER A 54 -3.23 13.73 22.83
C SER A 54 -2.58 12.71 23.76
N GLY A 55 -1.50 13.10 24.43
CA GLY A 55 -0.69 12.19 25.24
C GLY A 55 -0.11 11.04 24.41
N GLY A 56 -0.37 9.80 24.81
CA GLY A 56 0.04 8.59 24.06
C GLY A 56 -0.99 8.09 23.06
N THR A 57 -2.06 8.87 22.80
CA THR A 57 -3.17 8.46 21.92
C THR A 57 -3.12 9.26 20.62
N THR A 58 -3.25 8.58 19.49
CA THR A 58 -3.40 9.17 18.15
C THR A 58 -4.71 8.66 17.55
N LEU A 59 -5.49 9.56 16.99
CA LEU A 59 -6.67 9.26 16.19
C LEU A 59 -6.42 9.77 14.77
N THR A 60 -6.64 8.90 13.78
CA THR A 60 -6.52 9.25 12.35
C THR A 60 -7.84 8.96 11.66
N ALA A 61 -8.33 9.90 10.87
CA ALA A 61 -9.50 9.73 10.02
C ALA A 61 -9.15 10.10 8.58
N SER A 62 -9.44 9.21 7.65
CA SER A 62 -9.17 9.37 6.23
C SER A 62 -10.47 9.46 5.43
N TYR A 63 -10.46 10.29 4.40
CA TYR A 63 -11.63 10.62 3.59
C TYR A 63 -11.24 10.68 2.12
N ASP A 64 -12.10 10.10 1.29
CA ASP A 64 -12.13 10.29 -0.15
C ASP A 64 -13.02 11.50 -0.49
N MET A 65 -12.50 12.40 -1.33
CA MET A 65 -13.11 13.69 -1.65
C MET A 65 -13.52 13.83 -3.13
N GLU A 66 -13.29 12.85 -3.96
CA GLU A 66 -13.53 12.94 -5.40
C GLU A 66 -14.99 12.68 -5.82
N GLY A 67 -15.75 12.08 -4.95
CA GLY A 67 -17.17 11.79 -5.16
C GLY A 67 -18.09 13.01 -4.99
N ALA A 68 -19.39 12.78 -5.14
CA ALA A 68 -20.42 13.78 -4.86
C ALA A 68 -20.60 14.06 -3.35
N SER A 69 -20.01 13.23 -2.49
CA SER A 69 -20.04 13.32 -1.04
C SER A 69 -18.68 12.92 -0.48
N LEU A 70 -18.33 13.52 0.64
CA LEU A 70 -17.17 13.10 1.41
C LEU A 70 -17.42 11.68 1.93
N ALA A 71 -16.58 10.72 1.54
CA ALA A 71 -16.65 9.35 2.01
C ALA A 71 -15.55 9.12 3.06
N THR A 72 -15.88 8.50 4.17
CA THR A 72 -14.90 8.05 5.15
C THR A 72 -14.29 6.75 4.65
N THR A 73 -12.97 6.66 4.60
CA THR A 73 -12.24 5.47 4.13
C THR A 73 -11.53 4.73 5.24
N ALA A 74 -11.18 5.40 6.35
CA ALA A 74 -10.62 4.77 7.53
C ALA A 74 -10.82 5.66 8.76
N VAL A 75 -10.97 5.05 9.94
CA VAL A 75 -10.88 5.74 11.24
C VAL A 75 -10.12 4.84 12.21
N ASP A 76 -8.88 5.22 12.52
CA ASP A 76 -7.95 4.44 13.33
C ASP A 76 -7.62 5.16 14.63
N MET A 77 -7.50 4.40 15.71
CA MET A 77 -6.99 4.90 16.97
C MET A 77 -5.83 4.02 17.44
N THR A 78 -4.74 4.66 17.83
CA THR A 78 -3.63 3.98 18.51
C THR A 78 -3.36 4.65 19.85
N THR A 79 -3.20 3.87 20.90
CA THR A 79 -2.83 4.37 22.23
C THR A 79 -1.84 3.45 22.90
N THR A 80 -0.96 4.01 23.74
CA THR A 80 0.02 3.27 24.53
C THR A 80 -0.24 3.45 26.03
N ILE A 81 -0.33 2.35 26.75
CA ILE A 81 -0.51 2.35 28.21
C ILE A 81 0.60 1.50 28.84
N GLY A 82 1.71 2.14 29.24
CA GLY A 82 2.91 1.43 29.67
C GLY A 82 3.52 0.62 28.53
N PRO A 83 3.75 -0.69 28.69
CA PRO A 83 4.26 -1.56 27.62
C PRO A 83 3.19 -2.07 26.66
N ILE A 84 1.93 -1.70 26.86
CA ILE A 84 0.80 -2.16 26.06
C ILE A 84 0.49 -1.11 24.98
N SER A 85 0.45 -1.51 23.72
CA SER A 85 -0.09 -0.73 22.62
C SER A 85 -1.44 -1.31 22.22
N VAL A 86 -2.42 -0.43 22.04
CA VAL A 86 -3.77 -0.79 21.59
C VAL A 86 -4.01 -0.05 20.28
N THR A 87 -4.34 -0.78 19.23
CA THR A 87 -4.80 -0.23 17.96
C THR A 87 -6.25 -0.66 17.74
N ALA A 88 -7.08 0.27 17.33
CA ALA A 88 -8.47 0.01 16.98
C ALA A 88 -8.75 0.61 15.60
N ASP A 89 -9.22 -0.19 14.69
CA ASP A 89 -9.90 0.23 13.47
C ASP A 89 -11.39 0.41 13.81
N MET A 90 -11.90 1.62 13.64
CA MET A 90 -13.27 1.99 14.04
C MET A 90 -14.16 2.26 12.82
N HIS A 91 -13.67 2.10 11.62
CA HIS A 91 -14.43 2.28 10.40
C HIS A 91 -14.70 0.94 9.74
N ASP A 92 -15.99 0.66 9.56
CA ASP A 92 -16.47 -0.48 8.81
C ASP A 92 -16.77 -0.01 7.37
N VAL A 93 -16.05 -0.54 6.41
CA VAL A 93 -16.37 -0.35 5.00
C VAL A 93 -17.41 -1.41 4.63
N ASP A 94 -18.66 -0.98 4.50
CA ASP A 94 -19.74 -1.85 4.00
C ASP A 94 -19.46 -2.23 2.53
N GLU A 95 -18.75 -3.34 2.36
CA GLU A 95 -18.39 -3.90 1.05
C GLU A 95 -19.56 -4.68 0.41
N THR A 96 -20.80 -4.25 0.62
CA THR A 96 -22.03 -4.92 0.14
C THR A 96 -22.09 -5.18 -1.37
N ASN A 97 -21.06 -4.81 -2.11
CA ASN A 97 -21.00 -4.97 -3.57
C ASN A 97 -19.82 -5.82 -4.07
N LEU A 98 -19.01 -6.39 -3.21
CA LEU A 98 -18.01 -7.35 -3.65
C LEU A 98 -18.69 -8.67 -4.00
N ASN A 99 -18.70 -8.94 -5.30
CA ASN A 99 -19.17 -10.21 -5.86
C ASN A 99 -17.93 -11.06 -6.13
N ASP A 100 -17.83 -12.23 -5.52
CA ASP A 100 -16.72 -13.17 -5.70
C ASP A 100 -16.66 -13.80 -7.11
N GLY A 101 -17.51 -13.32 -8.02
CA GLY A 101 -17.55 -13.76 -9.42
C GLY A 101 -18.48 -14.94 -9.67
N ASP A 102 -19.08 -15.57 -8.66
CA ASP A 102 -20.09 -16.61 -8.78
C ASP A 102 -21.54 -16.08 -8.58
N GLY A 103 -21.67 -14.82 -8.22
CA GLY A 103 -22.95 -14.13 -8.06
C GLY A 103 -23.47 -14.10 -6.62
N ASP A 104 -22.74 -14.64 -5.68
CA ASP A 104 -23.04 -14.48 -4.25
C ASP A 104 -22.36 -13.20 -3.71
N PRO A 105 -23.08 -12.34 -2.99
CA PRO A 105 -22.44 -11.26 -2.24
C PRO A 105 -21.52 -11.89 -1.19
N LEU A 106 -20.25 -11.46 -1.16
CA LEU A 106 -19.37 -11.80 -0.06
C LEU A 106 -20.05 -11.41 1.25
N ALA A 107 -19.97 -12.28 2.24
CA ALA A 107 -20.50 -11.97 3.55
C ALA A 107 -19.89 -10.66 4.03
N ASP A 108 -20.74 -9.75 4.50
CA ASP A 108 -20.35 -8.50 5.14
C ASP A 108 -19.26 -8.80 6.19
N SER A 109 -18.01 -8.53 5.85
CA SER A 109 -16.91 -8.64 6.78
C SER A 109 -16.89 -7.34 7.58
N ASN A 110 -17.31 -7.41 8.81
CA ASN A 110 -17.15 -6.30 9.74
C ASN A 110 -15.65 -6.04 9.91
N ASP A 111 -15.13 -5.04 9.22
CA ASP A 111 -13.70 -4.71 9.21
C ASP A 111 -13.25 -3.94 10.45
N GLN A 112 -14.16 -3.66 11.38
CA GLN A 112 -13.79 -3.08 12.66
C GLN A 112 -12.96 -4.08 13.47
N SER A 113 -11.76 -3.67 13.86
CA SER A 113 -10.85 -4.52 14.60
C SER A 113 -10.22 -3.80 15.80
N VAL A 114 -9.86 -4.57 16.83
CA VAL A 114 -9.08 -4.08 17.96
C VAL A 114 -7.92 -5.01 18.20
N SER A 115 -6.70 -4.55 17.94
CA SER A 115 -5.49 -5.31 18.26
C SER A 115 -4.81 -4.77 19.51
N ILE A 116 -4.28 -5.67 20.32
CA ILE A 116 -3.54 -5.36 21.53
C ILE A 116 -2.15 -5.97 21.41
N SER A 117 -1.10 -5.16 21.47
CA SER A 117 0.29 -5.63 21.50
C SER A 117 0.92 -5.34 22.85
N LEU A 118 1.74 -6.28 23.30
CA LEU A 118 2.48 -6.20 24.55
C LEU A 118 3.96 -6.45 24.26
N ASP A 119 4.83 -5.48 24.62
CA ASP A 119 6.27 -5.71 24.57
C ASP A 119 6.69 -6.67 25.70
N ALA A 120 7.15 -7.87 25.31
CA ALA A 120 7.64 -8.82 26.29
C ALA A 120 8.99 -8.34 26.88
N PRO A 121 9.18 -8.41 28.20
CA PRO A 121 10.41 -7.93 28.84
C PRO A 121 11.64 -8.82 28.59
N VAL A 122 11.55 -9.83 27.72
CA VAL A 122 12.62 -10.78 27.40
C VAL A 122 13.09 -10.58 25.96
N GLY A 123 14.05 -9.67 25.78
CA GLY A 123 14.59 -9.32 24.46
C GLY A 123 13.64 -8.46 23.65
N ASP A 124 13.83 -8.47 22.34
CA ASP A 124 13.08 -7.66 21.38
C ASP A 124 11.87 -8.43 20.81
N VAL A 125 11.12 -9.12 21.67
CA VAL A 125 9.91 -9.86 21.26
C VAL A 125 8.67 -9.04 21.58
N THR A 126 7.84 -8.81 20.58
CA THR A 126 6.52 -8.21 20.70
C THR A 126 5.46 -9.30 20.48
N ILE A 127 4.47 -9.35 21.35
CA ILE A 127 3.35 -10.25 21.27
C ILE A 127 2.10 -9.40 21.03
N GLY A 128 1.36 -9.69 19.96
CA GLY A 128 0.10 -9.07 19.60
C GLY A 128 -1.04 -10.06 19.67
N LEU A 129 -2.21 -9.57 20.03
CA LEU A 129 -3.48 -10.30 19.98
C LEU A 129 -4.51 -9.36 19.38
N ASP A 130 -5.24 -9.82 18.37
CA ASP A 130 -6.33 -9.05 17.76
C ASP A 130 -7.72 -9.48 18.27
N ASP A 131 -8.77 -8.85 17.76
CA ASP A 131 -10.16 -9.14 18.10
C ASP A 131 -10.68 -10.47 17.54
N SER A 132 -10.09 -10.96 16.46
CA SER A 132 -10.34 -12.29 15.89
C SER A 132 -9.76 -13.42 16.77
N GLY A 133 -8.88 -13.06 17.70
CA GLY A 133 -8.16 -14.01 18.55
C GLY A 133 -6.85 -14.49 17.93
N ASP A 134 -6.39 -13.88 16.87
CA ASP A 134 -5.11 -14.20 16.24
C ASP A 134 -3.95 -13.70 17.11
N LEU A 135 -2.99 -14.57 17.36
CA LEU A 135 -1.80 -14.29 18.15
C LEU A 135 -0.61 -14.05 17.22
N THR A 136 -0.01 -12.88 17.31
CA THR A 136 1.21 -12.54 16.59
C THR A 136 2.39 -12.47 17.56
N ALA A 137 3.50 -13.09 17.19
CA ALA A 137 4.78 -12.95 17.89
C ALA A 137 5.85 -12.50 16.90
N SER A 138 6.54 -11.40 17.20
CA SER A 138 7.59 -10.88 16.34
C SER A 138 8.83 -10.49 17.14
N GLY A 139 10.01 -10.59 16.50
CA GLY A 139 11.27 -10.22 17.11
C GLY A 139 12.44 -10.31 16.14
N THR A 140 13.58 -9.75 16.54
CA THR A 140 14.81 -9.79 15.74
C THR A 140 15.87 -10.62 16.45
N PHE A 141 16.35 -11.66 15.79
CA PHE A 141 17.34 -12.60 16.33
C PHE A 141 18.57 -12.64 15.42
N ALA A 142 19.70 -12.21 15.92
CA ALA A 142 20.96 -12.20 15.17
C ALA A 142 20.88 -11.50 13.79
N GLY A 143 20.09 -10.43 13.70
CA GLY A 143 19.90 -9.67 12.44
C GLY A 143 18.84 -10.25 11.51
N VAL A 144 18.15 -11.31 11.92
CA VAL A 144 16.98 -11.85 11.22
C VAL A 144 15.71 -11.43 11.97
N SER A 145 14.83 -10.70 11.32
CA SER A 145 13.50 -10.38 11.84
C SER A 145 12.54 -11.52 11.52
N VAL A 146 11.82 -12.00 12.52
CA VAL A 146 10.85 -13.09 12.38
C VAL A 146 9.51 -12.61 12.93
N SER A 147 8.42 -12.89 12.22
CA SER A 147 7.05 -12.71 12.68
C SER A 147 6.26 -13.98 12.41
N VAL A 148 5.50 -14.41 13.40
CA VAL A 148 4.62 -15.59 13.32
C VAL A 148 3.23 -15.15 13.76
N THR A 149 2.23 -15.42 12.93
CA THR A 149 0.81 -15.25 13.26
C THR A 149 0.17 -16.61 13.36
N MET A 150 -0.55 -16.85 14.43
CA MET A 150 -1.30 -18.08 14.71
C MET A 150 -2.76 -17.70 14.91
N GLY A 151 -3.64 -18.24 14.08
CA GLY A 151 -5.08 -17.93 14.08
C GLY A 151 -5.80 -18.62 12.93
N ASP A 152 -6.77 -17.95 12.37
CA ASP A 152 -7.54 -18.49 11.24
C ASP A 152 -6.66 -18.76 10.01
N THR A 153 -5.64 -17.96 9.80
CA THR A 153 -4.61 -18.17 8.78
C THR A 153 -3.22 -18.09 9.40
N ASP A 154 -2.59 -19.24 9.58
CA ASP A 154 -1.21 -19.26 10.07
C ASP A 154 -0.25 -18.66 9.05
N SER A 155 0.57 -17.72 9.49
CA SER A 155 1.63 -17.15 8.67
C SER A 155 2.97 -17.06 9.41
N THR A 156 4.05 -17.18 8.66
CA THR A 156 5.41 -16.95 9.17
C THR A 156 6.19 -16.13 8.16
N THR A 157 6.71 -15.00 8.59
CA THR A 157 7.58 -14.14 7.79
C THR A 157 8.96 -14.06 8.44
N ALA A 158 10.00 -14.20 7.65
CA ALA A 158 11.38 -13.97 8.06
C ALA A 158 12.06 -13.02 7.08
N SER A 159 12.80 -12.02 7.59
CA SER A 159 13.55 -11.09 6.76
C SER A 159 14.92 -10.81 7.33
N ALA A 160 15.90 -10.58 6.46
CA ALA A 160 17.26 -10.23 6.85
C ALA A 160 17.98 -9.45 5.74
N SER A 161 18.90 -8.57 6.13
CA SER A 161 19.86 -7.94 5.22
C SER A 161 21.17 -8.69 5.25
N ILE A 162 21.56 -9.31 4.14
CA ILE A 162 22.78 -10.14 4.04
C ILE A 162 23.62 -9.64 2.87
N ALA A 163 24.83 -9.15 3.14
CA ALA A 163 25.78 -8.70 2.12
C ALA A 163 25.21 -7.63 1.15
N GLY A 164 24.35 -6.74 1.65
CA GLY A 164 23.72 -5.68 0.84
C GLY A 164 22.51 -6.15 0.03
N MET A 165 22.03 -7.35 0.29
CA MET A 165 20.76 -7.86 -0.21
C MET A 165 19.74 -7.93 0.94
N ASP A 166 18.56 -7.39 0.73
CA ASP A 166 17.43 -7.55 1.61
C ASP A 166 16.58 -8.74 1.12
N ILE A 167 16.43 -9.73 1.97
CA ILE A 167 15.71 -10.97 1.67
C ILE A 167 14.52 -11.08 2.62
N ALA A 168 13.35 -11.33 2.08
CA ALA A 168 12.16 -11.66 2.87
C ALA A 168 11.53 -12.97 2.34
N VAL A 169 11.07 -13.80 3.26
CA VAL A 169 10.36 -15.06 2.97
C VAL A 169 9.12 -15.09 3.82
N THR A 170 7.97 -15.34 3.20
CA THR A 170 6.68 -15.52 3.88
C THR A 170 6.10 -16.87 3.53
N ASN A 171 5.70 -17.62 4.55
CA ASN A 171 4.88 -18.81 4.41
C ASN A 171 3.49 -18.51 4.99
N GLU A 172 2.47 -18.66 4.21
CA GLU A 172 1.09 -18.43 4.58
C GLU A 172 0.21 -19.53 4.01
N ALA A 173 -0.58 -20.18 4.84
CA ALA A 173 -1.46 -21.28 4.47
C ALA A 173 -0.77 -22.37 3.59
N GLY A 174 0.52 -22.65 3.87
CA GLY A 174 1.32 -23.62 3.13
C GLY A 174 1.86 -23.14 1.78
N SER A 175 1.63 -21.88 1.41
CA SER A 175 2.24 -21.23 0.23
C SER A 175 3.45 -20.41 0.68
N THR A 176 4.58 -20.59 0.01
CA THR A 176 5.79 -19.83 0.31
C THR A 176 6.07 -18.83 -0.81
N THR A 177 6.22 -17.56 -0.43
CA THR A 177 6.66 -16.46 -1.29
C THR A 177 7.99 -15.90 -0.77
N TRP A 178 8.76 -15.27 -1.65
CA TRP A 178 9.99 -14.60 -1.26
C TRP A 178 10.25 -13.37 -2.12
N THR A 179 11.00 -12.43 -1.57
CA THR A 179 11.52 -11.26 -2.30
C THR A 179 13.00 -11.09 -2.00
N VAL A 180 13.74 -10.61 -2.97
CA VAL A 180 15.14 -10.21 -2.85
C VAL A 180 15.30 -8.83 -3.44
N ALA A 181 15.81 -7.89 -2.66
CA ALA A 181 16.12 -6.53 -3.10
C ALA A 181 17.60 -6.23 -2.91
N THR A 182 18.20 -5.47 -3.82
CA THR A 182 19.59 -5.04 -3.74
C THR A 182 19.83 -3.78 -4.56
N THR A 183 20.86 -3.00 -4.18
CA THR A 183 21.30 -1.85 -4.95
C THR A 183 22.63 -2.15 -5.63
N VAL A 184 22.68 -2.09 -6.94
CA VAL A 184 23.89 -2.31 -7.74
C VAL A 184 24.17 -1.09 -8.62
N GLY A 185 25.29 -0.40 -8.34
CA GLY A 185 25.69 0.76 -9.14
C GLY A 185 24.70 1.94 -9.12
N GLY A 186 23.92 2.08 -8.05
CA GLY A 186 22.87 3.11 -7.92
C GLY A 186 21.56 2.73 -8.60
N VAL A 187 21.39 1.48 -9.01
CA VAL A 187 20.14 0.89 -9.47
C VAL A 187 19.60 -0.01 -8.38
N ASP A 188 18.39 0.25 -7.89
CA ASP A 188 17.67 -0.60 -6.95
C ASP A 188 16.94 -1.69 -7.74
N ILE A 189 17.23 -2.94 -7.44
CA ILE A 189 16.70 -4.11 -8.15
C ILE A 189 15.93 -4.97 -7.15
N THR A 190 14.72 -5.37 -7.52
CA THR A 190 13.88 -6.30 -6.75
C THR A 190 13.47 -7.47 -7.63
N LEU A 191 13.53 -8.68 -7.08
CA LEU A 191 13.04 -9.92 -7.68
C LEU A 191 12.17 -10.64 -6.66
N ASP A 192 11.07 -11.24 -7.10
CA ASP A 192 10.18 -12.00 -6.24
C ASP A 192 9.98 -13.46 -6.68
N SER A 193 9.21 -14.20 -5.87
CA SER A 193 8.91 -15.63 -6.10
C SER A 193 8.06 -15.91 -7.34
N GLU A 194 7.42 -14.89 -7.90
CA GLU A 194 6.66 -14.98 -9.15
C GLU A 194 7.50 -14.68 -10.38
N ASN A 195 8.81 -14.38 -10.18
CA ASN A 195 9.78 -13.94 -11.18
C ASN A 195 9.50 -12.54 -11.73
N ASP A 196 8.78 -11.72 -11.00
CA ASP A 196 8.64 -10.31 -11.33
C ASP A 196 9.94 -9.59 -10.96
N VAL A 197 10.41 -8.73 -11.85
CA VAL A 197 11.65 -7.97 -11.67
C VAL A 197 11.35 -6.48 -11.78
N SER A 198 11.82 -5.69 -10.82
CA SER A 198 11.78 -4.24 -10.89
C SER A 198 13.20 -3.67 -10.79
N ALA A 199 13.47 -2.63 -11.58
CA ALA A 199 14.72 -1.87 -11.51
C ALA A 199 14.41 -0.37 -11.47
N THR A 200 14.93 0.33 -10.46
CA THR A 200 14.73 1.77 -10.26
C THR A 200 16.07 2.49 -10.23
N ILE A 201 16.17 3.59 -10.96
CA ILE A 201 17.36 4.43 -11.01
C ILE A 201 17.00 5.92 -10.93
N GLY A 202 17.70 6.66 -10.06
CA GLY A 202 17.63 8.12 -10.00
C GLY A 202 18.46 8.78 -11.11
N LEU A 203 17.84 9.63 -11.93
CA LEU A 203 18.44 10.32 -13.05
C LEU A 203 18.24 11.85 -12.94
N THR A 204 19.15 12.55 -12.27
CA THR A 204 19.20 14.03 -12.24
C THR A 204 17.82 14.68 -11.98
N GLY A 205 17.20 14.34 -10.84
CA GLY A 205 15.89 14.87 -10.44
C GLY A 205 14.69 14.18 -11.10
N ASN A 206 14.93 13.10 -11.82
CA ASN A 206 13.91 12.16 -12.27
C ASN A 206 14.19 10.80 -11.64
N GLU A 207 13.17 9.97 -11.55
CA GLU A 207 13.28 8.56 -11.24
C GLU A 207 12.75 7.76 -12.41
N LEU A 208 13.50 6.75 -12.83
CA LEU A 208 13.09 5.80 -13.85
C LEU A 208 12.91 4.44 -13.20
N THR A 209 11.73 3.86 -13.33
CA THR A 209 11.44 2.49 -12.90
C THR A 209 11.01 1.65 -14.09
N VAL A 210 11.61 0.48 -14.22
CA VAL A 210 11.22 -0.54 -15.20
C VAL A 210 10.81 -1.78 -14.42
N THR A 211 9.58 -2.24 -14.61
CA THR A 211 9.05 -3.47 -13.98
C THR A 211 8.68 -4.45 -15.07
N HIS A 212 9.18 -5.67 -14.97
CA HIS A 212 8.76 -6.79 -15.79
C HIS A 212 7.96 -7.76 -14.93
N THR A 213 6.69 -7.94 -15.28
CA THR A 213 5.80 -8.93 -14.67
C THR A 213 5.83 -10.19 -15.52
N ALA A 214 6.20 -11.31 -14.91
CA ALA A 214 6.29 -12.60 -15.60
C ALA A 214 4.90 -13.13 -15.93
N SER A 215 4.80 -13.98 -16.96
CA SER A 215 3.55 -14.66 -17.29
C SER A 215 3.13 -15.60 -16.16
N ARG A 216 1.84 -15.63 -15.87
CA ARG A 216 1.24 -16.48 -14.84
C ARG A 216 0.30 -17.48 -15.47
N ALA A 217 0.45 -18.76 -15.10
CA ALA A 217 -0.52 -19.79 -15.50
C ALA A 217 -1.80 -19.67 -14.67
N TYR A 218 -2.92 -20.05 -15.27
CA TYR A 218 -4.17 -20.20 -14.54
C TYR A 218 -3.99 -21.17 -13.35
N LYS A 219 -4.43 -20.74 -12.19
CA LYS A 219 -4.52 -21.59 -10.99
C LYS A 219 -5.98 -21.70 -10.60
N ALA A 220 -6.50 -22.92 -10.59
CA ALA A 220 -7.86 -23.18 -10.13
C ALA A 220 -8.00 -22.87 -8.63
N ALA A 221 -9.20 -22.40 -8.24
CA ALA A 221 -9.53 -22.16 -6.85
C ALA A 221 -9.25 -23.41 -5.98
N THR A 222 -8.81 -23.16 -4.77
CA THR A 222 -8.75 -24.14 -3.69
C THR A 222 -9.74 -23.73 -2.61
N ALA A 223 -9.97 -24.57 -1.60
CA ALA A 223 -10.88 -24.25 -0.51
C ALA A 223 -10.52 -22.95 0.25
N THR A 224 -9.32 -22.43 0.06
CA THR A 224 -8.77 -21.24 0.77
C THR A 224 -8.27 -20.13 -0.15
N LYS A 225 -8.31 -20.29 -1.48
CA LYS A 225 -7.87 -19.29 -2.46
C LYS A 225 -8.76 -19.29 -3.69
N TYR A 226 -9.09 -18.10 -4.17
CA TYR A 226 -9.83 -17.87 -5.41
C TYR A 226 -9.03 -18.29 -6.66
N ASP A 227 -9.72 -18.46 -7.77
CA ASP A 227 -9.13 -18.65 -9.09
C ASP A 227 -8.19 -17.46 -9.42
N THR A 228 -6.99 -17.79 -9.87
CA THR A 228 -6.11 -16.78 -10.46
C THR A 228 -6.12 -16.95 -11.97
N ALA A 229 -6.59 -15.94 -12.69
CA ALA A 229 -6.58 -15.95 -14.15
C ALA A 229 -5.16 -16.04 -14.69
N ALA A 230 -5.00 -16.72 -15.83
CA ALA A 230 -3.75 -16.69 -16.56
C ALA A 230 -3.49 -15.24 -17.05
N ALA A 231 -2.25 -14.78 -16.95
CA ALA A 231 -1.82 -13.47 -17.44
C ALA A 231 -0.55 -13.63 -18.28
N ASP A 232 -0.50 -12.91 -19.40
CA ASP A 232 0.70 -12.82 -20.21
C ASP A 232 1.73 -11.93 -19.52
N ALA A 233 3.03 -12.15 -19.83
CA ALA A 233 4.07 -11.27 -19.34
C ALA A 233 3.96 -9.88 -19.98
N PHE A 234 4.22 -8.85 -19.19
CA PHE A 234 4.26 -7.48 -19.67
C PHE A 234 5.34 -6.66 -18.98
N THR A 235 5.64 -5.51 -19.53
CA THR A 235 6.64 -4.59 -18.98
C THR A 235 6.02 -3.21 -18.85
N THR A 236 6.22 -2.58 -17.68
CA THR A 236 5.90 -1.18 -17.46
C THR A 236 7.20 -0.36 -17.39
N VAL A 237 7.15 0.85 -17.92
CA VAL A 237 8.22 1.83 -17.80
C VAL A 237 7.62 3.11 -17.24
N ALA A 238 8.06 3.50 -16.06
CA ALA A 238 7.60 4.71 -15.39
C ALA A 238 8.74 5.72 -15.25
N VAL A 239 8.44 6.97 -15.52
CA VAL A 239 9.33 8.11 -15.22
C VAL A 239 8.57 9.05 -14.30
N SER A 240 9.17 9.42 -13.18
CA SER A 240 8.61 10.42 -12.26
C SER A 240 9.58 11.56 -12.02
N ARG A 241 9.04 12.72 -11.68
CA ARG A 241 9.80 13.91 -11.33
C ARG A 241 9.07 14.74 -10.29
N ASP A 242 9.77 15.04 -9.20
CA ASP A 242 9.31 16.00 -8.22
C ASP A 242 9.66 17.42 -8.66
N LEU A 243 8.67 18.30 -8.59
CA LEU A 243 8.82 19.70 -8.90
C LEU A 243 9.06 20.51 -7.60
N THR A 244 9.76 21.63 -7.74
CA THR A 244 10.00 22.57 -6.61
C THR A 244 8.72 23.14 -6.02
N SER A 245 7.59 23.03 -6.70
CA SER A 245 6.26 23.41 -6.22
C SER A 245 5.62 22.41 -5.25
N GLY A 246 6.26 21.24 -5.00
CA GLY A 246 5.69 20.15 -4.24
C GLY A 246 4.78 19.22 -5.07
N ALA A 247 4.67 19.45 -6.38
CA ALA A 247 3.95 18.54 -7.29
C ALA A 247 4.89 17.47 -7.83
N THR A 248 4.36 16.27 -8.07
CA THR A 248 5.03 15.18 -8.78
C THR A 248 4.36 14.98 -10.14
N LEU A 249 5.17 14.91 -11.19
CA LEU A 249 4.72 14.51 -12.53
C LEU A 249 5.21 13.09 -12.81
N SER A 250 4.36 12.25 -13.36
CA SER A 250 4.75 10.92 -13.82
C SER A 250 4.15 10.57 -15.18
N ALA A 251 4.89 9.73 -15.90
CA ALA A 251 4.46 9.10 -17.13
C ALA A 251 4.75 7.60 -17.02
N THR A 252 3.76 6.76 -17.28
CA THR A 252 3.88 5.31 -17.21
C THR A 252 3.38 4.70 -18.50
N TYR A 253 4.21 3.92 -19.16
CA TYR A 253 3.86 3.09 -20.30
C TYR A 253 3.67 1.64 -19.86
N SER A 254 2.63 0.97 -20.32
CA SER A 254 2.38 -0.46 -20.13
C SER A 254 2.34 -1.19 -21.47
N SER A 255 3.12 -2.27 -21.59
CA SER A 255 3.06 -3.13 -22.76
C SER A 255 1.94 -4.18 -22.70
N ALA A 256 1.17 -4.23 -21.60
CA ALA A 256 0.03 -5.14 -21.48
C ALA A 256 -1.10 -4.77 -22.45
N ASP A 257 -1.30 -3.48 -22.66
CA ASP A 257 -2.38 -2.89 -23.45
C ASP A 257 -1.89 -1.76 -24.39
N ASP A 258 -0.58 -1.57 -24.46
CA ASP A 258 0.07 -0.46 -25.20
C ASP A 258 -0.41 0.93 -24.72
N SER A 259 -0.72 1.08 -23.44
CA SER A 259 -1.24 2.31 -22.88
C SER A 259 -0.16 3.25 -22.33
N LEU A 260 -0.43 4.54 -22.35
CA LEU A 260 0.38 5.58 -21.72
C LEU A 260 -0.47 6.38 -20.72
N THR A 261 -0.09 6.34 -19.46
CA THR A 261 -0.70 7.13 -18.39
C THR A 261 0.19 8.33 -18.05
N LEU A 262 -0.40 9.51 -18.00
CA LEU A 262 0.24 10.73 -17.49
C LEU A 262 -0.48 11.17 -16.20
N LYS A 263 0.28 11.40 -15.13
CA LYS A 263 -0.27 11.80 -13.83
C LYS A 263 0.45 13.03 -13.29
N ALA A 264 -0.32 13.95 -12.73
CA ALA A 264 0.17 15.02 -11.89
C ALA A 264 -0.46 14.89 -10.50
N ALA A 265 0.35 14.89 -9.47
CA ALA A 265 -0.08 14.75 -8.08
C ALA A 265 0.53 15.84 -7.20
N VAL A 266 -0.18 16.22 -6.16
CA VAL A 266 0.29 17.14 -5.11
C VAL A 266 -0.03 16.51 -3.76
N THR A 267 0.95 16.56 -2.85
CA THR A 267 0.77 16.20 -1.43
C THR A 267 0.86 17.47 -0.59
N PHE A 268 -0.02 17.64 0.40
CA PHE A 268 -0.07 18.79 1.29
C PHE A 268 -0.29 18.42 2.76
#